data_7838cea792064ccbb8b2d81ba59338a6
#
_entry.id   7838cea792064ccbb8b2d81ba59338a6
#
_cell.length_a   1.000
_cell.length_b   1.000
_cell.length_c   1.000
_cell.angle_alpha   90.00
_cell.angle_beta   90.00
_cell.angle_gamma   90.00
#
_symmetry.space_group_name_H-M   'P 1'
#
loop_
_entity.id
_entity.type
_entity.pdbx_description
1 polymer ?
#
loop_
_entity_poly.entity_id
_entity_poly.type
_entity_poly.pdbx_seq_one_letter_code
_entity_poly.pdbx_strand_id
1 'polypeptide(L)'
;MLASPAVETAMSVEYGFKPLPLGLERMRRLRAEISANDSAWRLRDLGVDVFLGEGRFSSPDALEVAGQKLRFRRALVATGARPAVPDLPGLADVGFLTSETVFQLTDLPRRLAVIGGGPIGCELAQAFARFGSQVTLLVRGAHLLPREEEDCAA
;
A
#
# COMPACT_ATOMS: atom_id res chain seq x y z
N MET A 1 -0.54 6.83 26.43
CA MET A 1 0.73 6.78 27.15
C MET A 1 1.82 7.02 26.12
N LEU A 2 2.47 8.18 26.12
CA LEU A 2 3.56 8.49 25.18
C LEU A 2 4.77 7.64 25.60
N ALA A 3 5.30 6.82 24.68
CA ALA A 3 6.57 6.15 24.92
C ALA A 3 7.64 7.22 25.19
N SER A 4 8.49 7.00 26.20
CA SER A 4 9.58 7.93 26.47
C SER A 4 10.62 7.84 25.33
N PRO A 5 11.39 8.92 25.07
CA PRO A 5 12.45 8.89 24.05
C PRO A 5 13.45 7.74 24.20
N ALA A 6 13.66 7.27 25.44
CA ALA A 6 14.52 6.14 25.74
C ALA A 6 13.93 4.80 25.24
N VAL A 7 12.61 4.64 25.29
CA VAL A 7 11.92 3.44 24.78
C VAL A 7 11.94 3.39 23.24
N GLU A 8 11.79 4.56 22.60
CA GLU A 8 11.92 4.66 21.14
C GLU A 8 13.32 4.31 20.65
N THR A 9 14.35 4.80 21.35
CA THR A 9 15.75 4.51 21.03
C THR A 9 16.05 3.02 21.26
N ALA A 10 15.57 2.43 22.34
CA ALA A 10 15.75 1.01 22.63
C ALA A 10 15.05 0.13 21.61
N MET A 11 13.80 0.43 21.23
CA MET A 11 13.08 -0.30 20.19
C MET A 11 13.76 -0.17 18.81
N SER A 12 14.29 1.02 18.48
CA SER A 12 15.01 1.23 17.22
C SER A 12 16.27 0.39 17.12
N VAL A 13 16.95 0.16 18.23
CA VAL A 13 18.18 -0.67 18.28
C VAL A 13 17.84 -2.16 18.30
N GLU A 14 16.87 -2.57 19.11
CA GLU A 14 16.54 -3.99 19.32
C GLU A 14 15.82 -4.61 18.13
N TYR A 15 14.96 -3.86 17.44
CA TYR A 15 14.19 -4.35 16.28
C TYR A 15 14.61 -3.76 14.93
N GLY A 16 15.70 -2.99 14.90
CA GLY A 16 16.22 -2.40 13.66
C GLY A 16 15.32 -1.31 13.07
N PHE A 17 14.41 -0.74 13.85
CA PHE A 17 13.58 0.39 13.42
C PHE A 17 14.44 1.65 13.31
N LYS A 18 14.38 2.30 12.15
CA LYS A 18 15.02 3.58 11.89
C LYS A 18 13.98 4.70 11.93
N PRO A 19 14.38 5.95 12.28
CA PRO A 19 13.51 7.11 12.14
C PRO A 19 12.84 7.16 10.76
N LEU A 20 11.62 7.66 10.67
CA LEU A 20 10.80 7.58 9.45
C LEU A 20 11.51 8.04 8.18
N PRO A 21 12.25 9.17 8.13
CA PRO A 21 12.95 9.58 6.91
C PRO A 21 13.91 8.50 6.41
N LEU A 22 14.71 7.91 7.29
CA LEU A 22 15.64 6.82 6.95
C LEU A 22 14.91 5.52 6.60
N GLY A 23 13.79 5.25 7.26
CA GLY A 23 12.92 4.09 6.97
C GLY A 23 12.30 4.17 5.58
N LEU A 24 11.75 5.33 5.21
CA LEU A 24 11.17 5.56 3.89
C LEU A 24 12.24 5.59 2.79
N GLU A 25 13.40 6.16 3.04
CA GLU A 25 14.52 6.12 2.09
C GLU A 25 14.98 4.69 1.83
N ARG A 26 15.16 3.90 2.88
CA ARG A 26 15.46 2.48 2.74
C ARG A 26 14.38 1.74 1.95
N MET A 27 13.11 1.99 2.25
CA MET A 27 11.99 1.39 1.54
C MET A 27 12.02 1.74 0.05
N ARG A 28 12.26 3.00 -0.31
CA ARG A 28 12.40 3.42 -1.71
C ARG A 28 13.55 2.71 -2.41
N ARG A 29 14.70 2.56 -1.74
CA ARG A 29 15.83 1.82 -2.27
C ARG A 29 15.49 0.35 -2.50
N LEU A 30 14.89 -0.33 -1.51
CA LEU A 30 14.46 -1.72 -1.66
C LEU A 30 13.44 -1.90 -2.78
N ARG A 31 12.47 -0.98 -2.92
CA ARG A 31 11.54 -1.01 -4.04
C ARG A 31 12.24 -0.85 -5.39
N ALA A 32 13.24 0.03 -5.47
CA ALA A 32 14.03 0.20 -6.70
C ALA A 32 14.83 -1.08 -7.04
N GLU A 33 15.40 -1.74 -6.04
CA GLU A 33 16.10 -3.03 -6.21
C GLU A 33 15.15 -4.13 -6.71
N ILE A 34 13.94 -4.23 -6.12
CA ILE A 34 12.93 -5.22 -6.51
C ILE A 34 12.35 -4.91 -7.90
N SER A 35 12.23 -3.63 -8.26
CA SER A 35 11.58 -3.22 -9.51
C SER A 35 12.27 -3.79 -10.76
N ALA A 36 13.56 -4.08 -10.67
CA ALA A 36 14.29 -4.76 -11.75
C ALA A 36 13.74 -6.16 -12.02
N ASN A 37 13.35 -6.89 -10.96
CA ASN A 37 12.76 -8.22 -11.07
C ASN A 37 11.33 -8.23 -11.60
N ASP A 38 10.57 -7.16 -11.33
CA ASP A 38 9.17 -7.02 -11.73
C ASP A 38 9.01 -6.16 -13.00
N SER A 39 10.13 -5.95 -13.72
CA SER A 39 10.14 -5.08 -14.88
C SER A 39 9.58 -5.76 -16.14
N ALA A 40 9.01 -4.96 -17.04
CA ALA A 40 8.61 -5.40 -18.37
C ALA A 40 9.80 -5.98 -19.18
N TRP A 41 11.02 -5.52 -18.93
CA TRP A 41 12.23 -6.02 -19.56
C TRP A 41 12.49 -7.48 -19.19
N ARG A 42 12.41 -7.81 -17.90
CA ARG A 42 12.59 -9.20 -17.44
C ARG A 42 11.56 -10.13 -18.04
N LEU A 43 10.30 -9.71 -18.13
CA LEU A 43 9.26 -10.52 -18.78
C LEU A 43 9.56 -10.77 -20.24
N ARG A 44 10.07 -9.75 -20.95
CA ARG A 44 10.50 -9.90 -22.36
C ARG A 44 11.67 -10.87 -22.49
N ASP A 45 12.66 -10.80 -21.60
CA ASP A 45 13.80 -11.72 -21.58
C ASP A 45 13.38 -13.18 -21.36
N LEU A 46 12.24 -13.37 -20.66
CA LEU A 46 11.61 -14.68 -20.47
C LEU A 46 10.72 -15.11 -21.65
N GLY A 47 10.68 -14.34 -22.75
CA GLY A 47 9.90 -14.64 -23.95
C GLY A 47 8.43 -14.22 -23.88
N VAL A 48 8.07 -13.32 -22.94
CA VAL A 48 6.71 -12.78 -22.81
C VAL A 48 6.58 -11.50 -23.64
N ASP A 49 5.61 -11.42 -24.53
CA ASP A 49 5.25 -10.18 -25.20
C ASP A 49 4.56 -9.23 -24.23
N VAL A 50 5.13 -8.07 -23.99
CA VAL A 50 4.61 -7.08 -23.05
C VAL A 50 4.10 -5.86 -23.79
N PHE A 51 2.81 -5.58 -23.67
CA PHE A 51 2.14 -4.41 -24.24
C PHE A 51 1.71 -3.48 -23.11
N LEU A 52 2.20 -2.24 -23.14
CA LEU A 52 1.88 -1.22 -22.14
C LEU A 52 0.75 -0.33 -22.65
N GLY A 53 -0.31 -0.19 -21.89
CA GLY A 53 -1.48 0.63 -22.22
C GLY A 53 -2.78 0.11 -21.62
N GLU A 54 -3.85 0.83 -21.87
CA GLU A 54 -5.19 0.36 -21.49
C GLU A 54 -5.65 -0.74 -22.43
N GLY A 55 -5.91 -1.93 -21.88
CA GLY A 55 -6.46 -3.06 -22.62
C GLY A 55 -7.97 -3.05 -22.60
N ARG A 56 -8.59 -3.31 -23.78
CA ARG A 56 -10.04 -3.47 -23.91
C ARG A 56 -10.36 -4.74 -24.68
N PHE A 57 -11.28 -5.55 -24.16
CA PHE A 57 -11.80 -6.67 -24.93
C PHE A 57 -12.63 -6.16 -26.10
N SER A 58 -12.23 -6.49 -27.32
CA SER A 58 -12.96 -6.13 -28.54
C SER A 58 -13.84 -7.29 -29.07
N SER A 59 -13.58 -8.52 -28.58
CA SER A 59 -14.39 -9.72 -28.81
C SER A 59 -14.09 -10.76 -27.73
N PRO A 60 -14.84 -11.88 -27.66
CA PRO A 60 -14.58 -12.97 -26.73
C PRO A 60 -13.17 -13.58 -26.82
N ASP A 61 -12.48 -13.39 -27.95
CA ASP A 61 -11.18 -13.96 -28.27
C ASP A 61 -10.12 -12.90 -28.60
N ALA A 62 -10.41 -11.60 -28.40
CA ALA A 62 -9.48 -10.53 -28.75
C ALA A 62 -9.50 -9.37 -27.77
N LEU A 63 -8.31 -8.81 -27.56
CA LEU A 63 -8.03 -7.63 -26.76
C LEU A 63 -7.33 -6.57 -27.61
N GLU A 64 -7.69 -5.32 -27.46
CA GLU A 64 -6.99 -4.19 -28.05
C GLU A 64 -6.20 -3.44 -26.97
N VAL A 65 -4.92 -3.17 -27.24
CA VAL A 65 -4.03 -2.41 -26.37
C VAL A 65 -3.02 -1.62 -27.20
N ALA A 66 -2.82 -0.35 -26.91
CA ALA A 66 -1.89 0.53 -27.63
C ALA A 66 -2.07 0.49 -29.17
N GLY A 67 -3.30 0.42 -29.65
CA GLY A 67 -3.62 0.34 -31.08
C GLY A 67 -3.37 -1.02 -31.75
N GLN A 68 -2.98 -2.04 -30.98
CA GLN A 68 -2.76 -3.39 -31.48
C GLN A 68 -3.90 -4.32 -31.04
N LYS A 69 -4.31 -5.20 -31.94
CA LYS A 69 -5.30 -6.24 -31.67
C LYS A 69 -4.61 -7.58 -31.43
N LEU A 70 -4.74 -8.08 -30.20
CA LEU A 70 -4.17 -9.35 -29.74
C LEU A 70 -5.25 -10.42 -29.71
N ARG A 71 -5.05 -11.55 -30.37
CA ARG A 71 -5.92 -12.71 -30.28
C ARG A 71 -5.42 -13.68 -29.23
N PHE A 72 -6.33 -14.29 -28.50
CA PHE A 72 -6.00 -15.25 -27.45
C PHE A 72 -6.98 -16.43 -27.43
N ARG A 73 -6.52 -17.55 -26.89
CA ARG A 73 -7.36 -18.73 -26.61
C ARG A 73 -7.94 -18.71 -25.20
N ARG A 74 -7.21 -18.10 -24.26
CA ARG A 74 -7.59 -17.90 -22.86
C ARG A 74 -7.02 -16.57 -22.40
N ALA A 75 -7.74 -15.87 -21.55
CA ALA A 75 -7.28 -14.65 -20.89
C ALA A 75 -7.33 -14.82 -19.38
N LEU A 76 -6.31 -14.33 -18.69
CA LEU A 76 -6.29 -14.14 -17.24
C LEU A 76 -6.41 -12.65 -16.96
N VAL A 77 -7.44 -12.27 -16.20
CA VAL A 77 -7.65 -10.88 -15.77
C VAL A 77 -7.03 -10.71 -14.38
N ALA A 78 -5.93 -9.99 -14.32
CA ALA A 78 -5.18 -9.72 -13.08
C ALA A 78 -4.86 -8.22 -12.98
N THR A 79 -5.91 -7.39 -13.06
CA THR A 79 -5.81 -5.93 -13.15
C THR A 79 -5.54 -5.24 -11.80
N GLY A 80 -5.49 -5.99 -10.70
CA GLY A 80 -5.35 -5.45 -9.36
C GLY A 80 -6.60 -4.69 -8.90
N ALA A 81 -6.44 -3.90 -7.86
CA ALA A 81 -7.48 -3.04 -7.30
C ALA A 81 -6.90 -1.68 -6.94
N ARG A 82 -7.75 -0.67 -6.85
CA ARG A 82 -7.40 0.64 -6.33
C ARG A 82 -8.01 0.82 -4.94
N PRO A 83 -7.37 1.61 -4.05
CA PRO A 83 -7.95 1.96 -2.76
C PRO A 83 -9.33 2.61 -2.94
N ALA A 84 -10.33 2.08 -2.23
CA ALA A 84 -11.63 2.74 -2.16
C ALA A 84 -11.54 3.95 -1.22
N VAL A 85 -12.02 5.09 -1.70
CA VAL A 85 -12.13 6.29 -0.87
C VAL A 85 -13.56 6.35 -0.33
N PRO A 86 -13.75 6.38 1.00
CA PRO A 86 -15.09 6.47 1.57
C PRO A 86 -15.71 7.85 1.26
N ASP A 87 -17.02 7.86 1.02
CA ASP A 87 -17.78 9.09 0.89
C ASP A 87 -18.05 9.68 2.28
N LEU A 88 -17.09 10.49 2.75
CA LEU A 88 -17.16 11.19 4.03
C LEU A 88 -17.16 12.70 3.78
N PRO A 89 -18.15 13.44 4.28
CA PRO A 89 -18.21 14.89 4.13
C PRO A 89 -16.91 15.55 4.65
N GLY A 90 -16.31 16.41 3.83
CA GLY A 90 -15.08 17.13 4.15
C GLY A 90 -13.78 16.34 3.93
N LEU A 91 -13.81 15.06 3.60
CA LEU A 91 -12.59 14.29 3.38
C LEU A 91 -11.76 14.82 2.21
N ALA A 92 -12.41 15.23 1.14
CA ALA A 92 -11.74 15.80 -0.03
C ALA A 92 -11.08 17.16 0.27
N ASP A 93 -11.65 17.93 1.21
CA ASP A 93 -11.19 19.29 1.54
C ASP A 93 -9.92 19.30 2.41
N VAL A 94 -9.70 18.24 3.20
CA VAL A 94 -8.55 18.18 4.14
C VAL A 94 -7.32 17.50 3.54
N GLY A 95 -7.44 16.92 2.35
CA GLY A 95 -6.41 16.08 1.76
C GLY A 95 -6.23 14.75 2.54
N PHE A 96 -6.04 13.67 1.81
CA PHE A 96 -5.86 12.37 2.43
C PHE A 96 -4.83 11.53 1.67
N LEU A 97 -4.34 10.52 2.34
CA LEU A 97 -3.43 9.52 1.78
C LEU A 97 -4.17 8.19 1.62
N THR A 98 -3.75 7.43 0.63
CA THR A 98 -4.19 6.05 0.43
C THR A 98 -3.01 5.10 0.65
N SER A 99 -3.26 3.79 0.63
CA SER A 99 -2.20 2.78 0.63
C SER A 99 -1.22 2.91 -0.55
N GLU A 100 -1.60 3.60 -1.63
CA GLU A 100 -0.69 3.89 -2.76
C GLU A 100 0.16 5.14 -2.52
N THR A 101 -0.38 6.16 -1.85
CA THR A 101 0.26 7.47 -1.73
C THR A 101 0.99 7.69 -0.40
N VAL A 102 0.66 6.93 0.65
CA VAL A 102 1.26 7.07 1.98
C VAL A 102 2.80 6.92 1.97
N PHE A 103 3.33 6.14 1.05
CA PHE A 103 4.77 5.93 0.88
C PHE A 103 5.50 7.09 0.20
N GLN A 104 4.77 8.12 -0.25
CA GLN A 104 5.36 9.35 -0.78
C GLN A 104 5.70 10.37 0.31
N LEU A 105 5.23 10.14 1.55
CA LEU A 105 5.58 10.99 2.68
C LEU A 105 7.09 11.10 2.85
N THR A 106 7.56 12.32 3.09
CA THR A 106 8.95 12.63 3.43
C THR A 106 9.14 12.88 4.92
N ASP A 107 8.08 13.36 5.56
CA ASP A 107 8.08 13.73 6.96
C ASP A 107 7.06 12.92 7.76
N LEU A 108 7.38 12.68 9.03
CA LEU A 108 6.49 11.97 9.93
C LEU A 108 5.33 12.89 10.34
N PRO A 109 4.07 12.54 10.04
CA PRO A 109 2.94 13.30 10.54
C PRO A 109 2.86 13.19 12.07
N ARG A 110 2.80 14.32 12.78
CA ARG A 110 2.68 14.31 14.25
C ARG A 110 1.39 13.63 14.72
N ARG A 111 0.30 13.79 13.98
CA ARG A 111 -1.00 13.16 14.21
C ARG A 111 -1.48 12.51 12.91
N LEU A 112 -1.94 11.28 13.01
CA LEU A 112 -2.44 10.52 11.87
C LEU A 112 -3.77 9.88 12.23
N ALA A 113 -4.81 10.16 11.47
CA ALA A 113 -6.05 9.41 11.50
C ALA A 113 -6.03 8.36 10.40
N VAL A 114 -6.26 7.11 10.75
CA VAL A 114 -6.38 5.99 9.81
C VAL A 114 -7.83 5.54 9.77
N ILE A 115 -8.44 5.53 8.59
CA ILE A 115 -9.83 5.12 8.40
C ILE A 115 -9.86 3.72 7.81
N GLY A 116 -10.32 2.77 8.60
CA GLY A 116 -10.43 1.35 8.23
C GLY A 116 -9.57 0.43 9.09
N GLY A 117 -10.20 -0.53 9.74
CA GLY A 117 -9.58 -1.52 10.63
C GLY A 117 -9.24 -2.85 9.94
N GLY A 118 -9.05 -2.86 8.61
CA GLY A 118 -8.54 -4.01 7.89
C GLY A 118 -7.01 -4.16 8.03
N PRO A 119 -6.40 -5.23 7.47
CA PRO A 119 -4.98 -5.53 7.63
C PRO A 119 -4.07 -4.34 7.31
N ILE A 120 -4.26 -3.71 6.15
CA ILE A 120 -3.46 -2.55 5.72
C ILE A 120 -3.57 -1.38 6.71
N GLY A 121 -4.79 -1.09 7.20
CA GLY A 121 -5.01 -0.02 8.17
C GLY A 121 -4.32 -0.29 9.50
N CYS A 122 -4.40 -1.51 10.01
CA CYS A 122 -3.76 -1.94 11.25
C CYS A 122 -2.22 -1.90 11.12
N GLU A 123 -1.65 -2.42 10.02
CA GLU A 123 -0.21 -2.41 9.76
C GLU A 123 0.34 -0.98 9.68
N LEU A 124 -0.30 -0.11 8.91
CA LEU A 124 0.11 1.29 8.79
C LEU A 124 -0.05 2.04 10.11
N ALA A 125 -1.17 1.87 10.81
CA ALA A 125 -1.40 2.49 12.11
C ALA A 125 -0.31 2.10 13.11
N GLN A 126 0.02 0.82 13.19
CA GLN A 126 1.07 0.32 14.08
C GLN A 126 2.45 0.86 13.66
N ALA A 127 2.77 0.86 12.37
CA ALA A 127 4.05 1.34 11.88
C ALA A 127 4.25 2.84 12.20
N PHE A 128 3.27 3.68 11.90
CA PHE A 128 3.35 5.11 12.18
C PHE A 128 3.37 5.42 13.68
N ALA A 129 2.62 4.67 14.50
CA ALA A 129 2.69 4.79 15.96
C ALA A 129 4.09 4.46 16.48
N ARG A 130 4.72 3.40 15.96
CA ARG A 130 6.11 3.03 16.31
C ARG A 130 7.14 4.06 15.85
N PHE A 131 6.87 4.78 14.77
CA PHE A 131 7.70 5.91 14.34
C PHE A 131 7.49 7.19 15.18
N GLY A 132 6.51 7.22 16.07
CA GLY A 132 6.26 8.35 16.98
C GLY A 132 5.08 9.24 16.60
N SER A 133 4.27 8.88 15.61
CA SER A 133 3.00 9.57 15.34
C SER A 133 1.98 9.27 16.41
N GLN A 134 1.19 10.27 16.77
CA GLN A 134 -0.05 10.04 17.53
C GLN A 134 -1.12 9.53 16.55
N VAL A 135 -1.37 8.22 16.58
CA VAL A 135 -2.27 7.58 15.64
C VAL A 135 -3.65 7.35 16.25
N THR A 136 -4.70 7.67 15.49
CA THR A 136 -6.08 7.33 15.80
C THR A 136 -6.61 6.43 14.70
N LEU A 137 -7.00 5.20 15.02
CA LEU A 137 -7.60 4.26 14.08
C LEU A 137 -9.12 4.29 14.22
N LEU A 138 -9.80 4.64 13.13
CA LEU A 138 -11.26 4.75 13.05
C LEU A 138 -11.81 3.51 12.35
N VAL A 139 -12.67 2.77 13.04
CA VAL A 139 -13.29 1.56 12.53
C VAL A 139 -14.81 1.66 12.59
N ARG A 140 -15.48 1.06 11.62
CA ARG A 140 -16.95 1.02 11.58
C ARG A 140 -17.53 -0.09 12.44
N GLY A 141 -16.80 -1.19 12.60
CA GLY A 141 -17.22 -2.37 13.37
C GLY A 141 -16.85 -2.28 14.86
N ALA A 142 -17.26 -3.29 15.62
CA ALA A 142 -16.95 -3.40 17.03
C ALA A 142 -15.50 -3.82 17.32
N HIS A 143 -14.83 -4.45 16.36
CA HIS A 143 -13.47 -4.96 16.48
C HIS A 143 -12.65 -4.70 15.21
N LEU A 144 -11.34 -4.81 15.35
CA LEU A 144 -10.39 -4.77 14.24
C LEU A 144 -10.44 -6.06 13.42
N LEU A 145 -9.90 -6.03 12.21
CA LEU A 145 -9.74 -7.21 11.36
C LEU A 145 -11.04 -8.04 11.23
N PRO A 146 -12.13 -7.47 10.73
CA PRO A 146 -13.47 -8.06 10.83
C PRO A 146 -13.67 -9.37 10.04
N ARG A 147 -12.64 -9.83 9.34
CA ARG A 147 -12.62 -11.12 8.61
C ARG A 147 -11.78 -12.18 9.30
N GLU A 148 -11.10 -11.82 10.39
CA GLU A 148 -10.28 -12.72 11.18
C GLU A 148 -11.10 -13.25 12.37
N GLU A 149 -10.60 -14.29 13.01
CA GLU A 149 -11.19 -14.85 14.23
C GLU A 149 -11.19 -13.79 15.35
N GLU A 150 -12.24 -13.81 16.19
CA GLU A 150 -12.40 -12.81 17.26
C GLU A 150 -11.20 -12.77 18.21
N ASP A 151 -10.58 -13.92 18.47
CA ASP A 151 -9.40 -14.04 19.33
C ASP A 151 -8.17 -13.31 18.77
N CYS A 152 -8.12 -13.11 17.46
CA CYS A 152 -7.05 -12.38 16.79
C CYS A 152 -7.35 -10.88 16.65
N ALA A 153 -8.61 -10.49 16.85
CA ALA A 153 -9.12 -9.15 16.61
C ALA A 153 -9.30 -8.32 17.91
N ALA A 154 -9.00 -8.90 19.07
CA ALA A 154 -9.15 -8.30 20.40
C ALA A 154 -8.01 -7.37 20.81
#